data_313758d7e756c4a35cc3bf98031be605
#
_entry.id   313758d7e756c4a35cc3bf98031be605
#
_cell.length_a   1.000
_cell.length_b   1.000
_cell.length_c   1.000
_cell.angle_alpha   90.00
_cell.angle_beta   90.00
_cell.angle_gamma   90.00
#
_symmetry.space_group_name_H-M   'P 1'
#
loop_
_entity.id
_entity.type
_entity.pdbx_description
1 polymer ?
#
loop_
_entity_poly.entity_id
_entity_poly.type
_entity_poly.pdbx_seq_one_letter_code
_entity_poly.pdbx_strand_id
1 'polypeptide(L)'
;MQAFGEGPDITPAFLVDNFPWDSLGTGTVVDMGGSNGSVSMAIAQAHPALKLIVQDRPDVIEAAKENELPKDLIGKVEFMPHDFFTEQPVEADVYLFRYIFHNWPDAYAVKILRQLVPVLRPGVRVVVNDHLLPEPNTASLTTEREVR
;
A
#
# COMPACT_ATOMS: atom_id res chain seq x y z
N MET A 1 2.86 -18.61 -8.16
CA MET A 1 4.30 -18.81 -8.12
C MET A 1 4.71 -19.49 -6.84
N GLN A 2 5.24 -20.66 -6.96
CA GLN A 2 5.48 -21.54 -5.80
C GLN A 2 6.65 -21.12 -4.92
N ALA A 3 7.63 -20.40 -5.45
CA ALA A 3 8.75 -19.91 -4.66
C ALA A 3 8.31 -19.05 -3.46
N PHE A 4 7.14 -18.42 -3.55
CA PHE A 4 6.60 -17.59 -2.49
C PHE A 4 5.55 -18.32 -1.65
N GLY A 5 5.21 -19.56 -1.99
CA GLY A 5 4.21 -20.31 -1.25
C GLY A 5 4.61 -20.64 0.19
N GLU A 6 5.90 -20.72 0.44
CA GLU A 6 6.45 -21.02 1.77
C GLU A 6 7.01 -19.78 2.47
N GLY A 7 7.11 -18.66 1.76
CA GLY A 7 7.59 -17.41 2.30
C GLY A 7 6.44 -16.50 2.75
N PRO A 8 6.72 -15.21 2.94
CA PRO A 8 5.67 -14.23 3.25
C PRO A 8 4.60 -14.22 2.16
N ASP A 9 3.34 -14.18 2.57
CA ASP A 9 2.24 -14.11 1.62
C ASP A 9 2.22 -12.74 0.95
N ILE A 10 2.43 -12.72 -0.38
CA ILE A 10 2.45 -11.51 -1.19
C ILE A 10 1.11 -11.18 -1.83
N THR A 11 0.09 -12.02 -1.62
CA THR A 11 -1.22 -11.78 -2.22
C THR A 11 -1.94 -10.62 -1.54
N PRO A 12 -2.82 -9.91 -2.25
CA PRO A 12 -3.69 -8.92 -1.62
C PRO A 12 -4.53 -9.48 -0.48
N ALA A 13 -4.93 -10.76 -0.57
CA ALA A 13 -5.73 -11.42 0.45
C ALA A 13 -5.06 -11.42 1.83
N PHE A 14 -3.73 -11.56 1.88
CA PHE A 14 -3.01 -11.50 3.15
C PHE A 14 -3.26 -10.17 3.88
N LEU A 15 -3.15 -9.06 3.17
CA LEU A 15 -3.36 -7.74 3.75
C LEU A 15 -4.82 -7.52 4.10
N VAL A 16 -5.75 -7.97 3.26
CA VAL A 16 -7.19 -7.86 3.52
C VAL A 16 -7.54 -8.60 4.81
N ASP A 17 -6.97 -9.78 5.05
CA ASP A 17 -7.31 -10.63 6.18
C ASP A 17 -6.57 -10.28 7.48
N ASN A 18 -5.47 -9.56 7.40
CA ASN A 18 -4.56 -9.36 8.53
C ASN A 18 -4.49 -7.93 9.09
N PHE A 19 -5.33 -7.05 8.63
CA PHE A 19 -5.48 -5.71 9.18
C PHE A 19 -6.94 -5.47 9.55
N PRO A 20 -7.22 -4.78 10.67
CA PRO A 20 -8.60 -4.57 11.13
C PRO A 20 -9.30 -3.44 10.36
N TRP A 21 -9.57 -3.64 9.08
CA TRP A 21 -10.22 -2.66 8.21
C TRP A 21 -11.59 -2.23 8.72
N ASP A 22 -12.32 -3.15 9.35
CA ASP A 22 -13.65 -2.86 9.92
C ASP A 22 -13.60 -1.77 10.99
N SER A 23 -12.47 -1.61 11.66
CA SER A 23 -12.30 -0.57 12.69
C SER A 23 -12.30 0.85 12.12
N LEU A 24 -12.15 0.99 10.81
CA LEU A 24 -12.14 2.29 10.13
C LEU A 24 -13.54 2.81 9.79
N GLY A 25 -14.56 1.96 9.85
CA GLY A 25 -15.93 2.33 9.49
C GLY A 25 -16.02 2.77 8.03
N THR A 26 -16.36 4.04 7.81
CA THR A 26 -16.44 4.68 6.48
C THR A 26 -15.19 5.47 6.13
N GLY A 27 -14.06 5.10 6.70
CA GLY A 27 -12.81 5.83 6.58
C GLY A 27 -12.21 5.82 5.18
N THR A 28 -11.13 6.59 5.04
CA THR A 28 -10.37 6.72 3.80
C THR A 28 -8.99 6.11 3.97
N VAL A 29 -8.57 5.36 2.96
CA VAL A 29 -7.25 4.74 2.87
C VAL A 29 -6.53 5.30 1.63
N VAL A 30 -5.32 5.76 1.81
CA VAL A 30 -4.44 6.15 0.69
C VAL A 30 -3.43 5.04 0.47
N ASP A 31 -3.44 4.47 -0.72
CA ASP A 31 -2.51 3.44 -1.17
C ASP A 31 -1.32 4.11 -1.85
N MET A 32 -0.24 4.27 -1.09
CA MET A 32 0.95 5.02 -1.52
C MET A 32 1.79 4.17 -2.47
N GLY A 33 1.93 4.61 -3.71
CA GLY A 33 2.59 3.80 -4.74
C GLY A 33 1.78 2.57 -5.11
N GLY A 34 0.46 2.71 -5.20
CA GLY A 34 -0.47 1.60 -5.34
C GLY A 34 -0.56 0.97 -6.74
N SER A 35 0.19 1.48 -7.70
CA SER A 35 0.29 0.92 -9.05
C SER A 35 -1.08 0.82 -9.74
N ASN A 36 -1.47 -0.38 -10.17
CA ASN A 36 -2.75 -0.61 -10.87
C ASN A 36 -3.96 -0.67 -9.93
N GLY A 37 -3.75 -0.54 -8.62
CA GLY A 37 -4.83 -0.55 -7.64
C GLY A 37 -5.37 -1.92 -7.26
N SER A 38 -4.68 -3.00 -7.61
CA SER A 38 -5.17 -4.36 -7.32
C SER A 38 -5.41 -4.60 -5.83
N VAL A 39 -4.53 -4.10 -4.98
CA VAL A 39 -4.66 -4.22 -3.52
C VAL A 39 -5.85 -3.40 -3.01
N SER A 40 -5.95 -2.15 -3.46
CA SER A 40 -7.06 -1.27 -3.09
C SER A 40 -8.40 -1.83 -3.53
N MET A 41 -8.47 -2.43 -4.72
CA MET A 41 -9.68 -3.09 -5.19
C MET A 41 -10.07 -4.27 -4.30
N ALA A 42 -9.09 -5.09 -3.89
CA ALA A 42 -9.35 -6.21 -3.00
C ALA A 42 -9.86 -5.75 -1.62
N ILE A 43 -9.27 -4.70 -1.07
CA ILE A 43 -9.72 -4.12 0.19
C ILE A 43 -11.14 -3.56 0.06
N ALA A 44 -11.42 -2.83 -1.01
CA ALA A 44 -12.73 -2.23 -1.24
C ALA A 44 -13.83 -3.27 -1.46
N GLN A 45 -13.51 -4.38 -2.10
CA GLN A 45 -14.47 -5.48 -2.28
C GLN A 45 -14.82 -6.16 -0.96
N ALA A 46 -13.83 -6.36 -0.09
CA ALA A 46 -14.04 -6.96 1.21
C ALA A 46 -14.66 -5.99 2.22
N HIS A 47 -14.40 -4.70 2.08
CA HIS A 47 -14.84 -3.65 3.00
C HIS A 47 -15.48 -2.49 2.23
N PRO A 48 -16.73 -2.67 1.75
CA PRO A 48 -17.37 -1.72 0.84
C PRO A 48 -17.63 -0.32 1.39
N ALA A 49 -17.56 -0.16 2.70
CA ALA A 49 -17.75 1.16 3.33
C ALA A 49 -16.51 2.06 3.23
N LEU A 50 -15.35 1.50 2.91
CA LEU A 50 -14.11 2.25 2.81
C LEU A 50 -13.98 2.96 1.47
N LYS A 51 -13.30 4.10 1.49
CA LYS A 51 -12.84 4.79 0.28
C LYS A 51 -11.34 4.56 0.13
N LEU A 52 -10.93 4.12 -1.04
CA LEU A 52 -9.53 3.86 -1.39
C LEU A 52 -9.07 4.88 -2.43
N ILE A 53 -7.93 5.51 -2.17
CA ILE A 53 -7.30 6.44 -3.11
C ILE A 53 -5.93 5.86 -3.46
N VAL A 54 -5.79 5.42 -4.70
CA VAL A 54 -4.53 4.89 -5.23
C VAL A 54 -3.70 6.05 -5.73
N GLN A 55 -2.54 6.26 -5.13
CA GLN A 55 -1.60 7.28 -5.58
C GLN A 55 -0.36 6.63 -6.18
N ASP A 56 0.09 7.18 -7.28
CA ASP A 56 1.34 6.79 -7.94
C ASP A 56 1.74 7.91 -8.90
N ARG A 57 2.85 7.70 -9.61
CA ARG A 57 3.30 8.66 -10.61
C ARG A 57 2.24 8.84 -11.71
N PRO A 58 2.21 10.00 -12.38
CA PRO A 58 1.21 10.28 -13.41
C PRO A 58 1.13 9.22 -14.51
N ASP A 59 2.28 8.73 -14.98
CA ASP A 59 2.33 7.70 -16.02
C ASP A 59 1.72 6.38 -15.57
N VAL A 60 1.95 6.00 -14.31
CA VAL A 60 1.39 4.78 -13.72
C VAL A 60 -0.12 4.90 -13.54
N ILE A 61 -0.58 6.04 -13.05
CA ILE A 61 -2.01 6.30 -12.86
C ILE A 61 -2.76 6.34 -14.20
N GLU A 62 -2.17 6.96 -15.21
CA GLU A 62 -2.76 6.99 -16.54
C GLU A 62 -2.94 5.58 -17.12
N ALA A 63 -1.91 4.74 -16.99
CA ALA A 63 -2.00 3.34 -17.40
C ALA A 63 -3.06 2.56 -16.60
N ALA A 64 -3.16 2.81 -15.30
CA ALA A 64 -4.16 2.17 -14.46
C ALA A 64 -5.59 2.52 -14.87
N LYS A 65 -5.82 3.77 -15.27
CA LYS A 65 -7.14 4.24 -15.71
C LYS A 65 -7.59 3.68 -17.05
N GLU A 66 -6.69 3.08 -17.83
CA GLU A 66 -7.07 2.38 -19.06
C GLU A 66 -7.91 1.14 -18.79
N ASN A 67 -7.84 0.58 -17.61
CA ASN A 67 -8.64 -0.56 -17.19
C ASN A 67 -9.93 -0.08 -16.53
N GLU A 68 -11.06 -0.67 -16.94
CA GLU A 68 -12.33 -0.36 -16.31
C GLU A 68 -12.37 -0.91 -14.89
N LEU A 69 -12.86 -0.09 -13.96
CA LEU A 69 -13.16 -0.56 -12.62
C LEU A 69 -14.39 -1.47 -12.64
N PRO A 70 -14.42 -2.54 -11.84
CA PRO A 70 -15.66 -3.24 -11.56
C PRO A 70 -16.74 -2.28 -11.11
N LYS A 71 -17.98 -2.50 -11.56
CA LYS A 71 -19.10 -1.58 -11.30
C LYS A 71 -19.35 -1.31 -9.81
N ASP A 72 -19.13 -2.32 -8.98
CA ASP A 72 -19.30 -2.21 -7.52
C ASP A 72 -18.21 -1.36 -6.85
N LEU A 73 -17.12 -1.07 -7.54
CA LEU A 73 -16.01 -0.27 -7.03
C LEU A 73 -16.01 1.18 -7.51
N ILE A 74 -16.88 1.53 -8.45
CA ILE A 74 -17.01 2.91 -8.94
C ILE A 74 -17.41 3.81 -7.77
N GLY A 75 -16.65 4.89 -7.57
CA GLY A 75 -16.85 5.80 -6.44
C GLY A 75 -16.19 5.34 -5.13
N LYS A 76 -15.70 4.11 -5.06
CA LYS A 76 -15.00 3.59 -3.87
C LYS A 76 -13.50 3.54 -4.04
N VAL A 77 -13.03 3.35 -5.26
CA VAL A 77 -11.61 3.37 -5.61
C VAL A 77 -11.36 4.50 -6.58
N GLU A 78 -10.48 5.41 -6.20
CA GLU A 78 -10.05 6.53 -7.03
C GLU A 78 -8.57 6.42 -7.34
N PHE A 79 -8.15 6.94 -8.48
CA PHE A 79 -6.75 7.00 -8.89
C PHE A 79 -6.31 8.46 -8.93
N MET A 80 -5.22 8.78 -8.24
CA MET A 80 -4.73 10.14 -8.09
C MET A 80 -3.23 10.22 -8.33
N PRO A 81 -2.77 10.98 -9.33
CA PRO A 81 -1.33 11.21 -9.50
C PRO A 81 -0.75 11.91 -8.29
N HIS A 82 0.35 11.39 -7.76
CA HIS A 82 1.06 12.01 -6.64
C HIS A 82 2.47 11.47 -6.54
N ASP A 83 3.42 12.34 -6.27
CA ASP A 83 4.79 11.99 -5.95
C ASP A 83 4.93 11.92 -4.42
N PHE A 84 5.21 10.73 -3.87
CA PHE A 84 5.31 10.56 -2.42
C PHE A 84 6.55 11.19 -1.79
N PHE A 85 7.43 11.80 -2.58
CA PHE A 85 8.47 12.70 -2.07
C PHE A 85 8.00 14.14 -1.91
N THR A 86 6.75 14.41 -2.16
CA THR A 86 6.13 15.73 -1.96
C THR A 86 5.06 15.63 -0.87
N GLU A 87 4.68 16.78 -0.32
CA GLU A 87 3.71 16.84 0.76
C GLU A 87 2.38 16.15 0.38
N GLN A 88 1.89 15.30 1.27
CA GLN A 88 0.65 14.56 1.06
C GLN A 88 -0.55 15.50 1.11
N PRO A 89 -1.34 15.60 0.02
CA PRO A 89 -2.47 16.52 -0.03
C PRO A 89 -3.76 15.95 0.54
N VAL A 90 -3.81 14.64 0.83
CA VAL A 90 -5.04 13.96 1.23
C VAL A 90 -5.02 13.65 2.72
N GLU A 91 -6.04 14.10 3.45
CA GLU A 91 -6.30 13.65 4.81
C GLU A 91 -7.01 12.30 4.77
N ALA A 92 -6.46 11.32 5.45
CA ALA A 92 -6.98 9.96 5.46
C ALA A 92 -6.78 9.31 6.83
N ASP A 93 -7.43 8.17 7.02
CA ASP A 93 -7.33 7.40 8.26
C ASP A 93 -6.16 6.41 8.23
N VAL A 94 -5.79 5.95 7.04
CA VAL A 94 -4.67 5.04 6.82
C VAL A 94 -3.88 5.47 5.60
N TYR A 95 -2.56 5.45 5.74
CA TYR A 95 -1.61 5.53 4.63
C TYR A 95 -0.91 4.20 4.51
N LEU A 96 -1.16 3.49 3.42
CA LEU A 96 -0.67 2.14 3.17
C LEU A 96 0.56 2.19 2.26
N PHE A 97 1.64 1.57 2.72
CA PHE A 97 2.85 1.38 1.94
C PHE A 97 3.08 -0.12 1.76
N ARG A 98 2.81 -0.64 0.57
CA ARG A 98 3.01 -2.05 0.26
C ARG A 98 4.17 -2.21 -0.70
N TYR A 99 5.22 -2.89 -0.25
CA TYR A 99 6.45 -3.15 -1.02
C TYR A 99 7.09 -1.89 -1.58
N ILE A 100 7.12 -0.83 -0.78
CA ILE A 100 7.72 0.46 -1.15
C ILE A 100 9.12 0.60 -0.53
N PHE A 101 9.22 0.45 0.78
CA PHE A 101 10.46 0.82 1.50
C PHE A 101 11.62 -0.11 1.22
N HIS A 102 11.40 -1.36 0.80
CA HIS A 102 12.50 -2.26 0.43
C HIS A 102 13.28 -1.76 -0.79
N ASN A 103 12.71 -0.86 -1.59
CA ASN A 103 13.36 -0.27 -2.76
C ASN A 103 14.19 0.97 -2.44
N TRP A 104 14.14 1.47 -1.21
CA TRP A 104 14.71 2.76 -0.87
C TRP A 104 15.68 2.66 0.30
N PRO A 105 16.86 3.37 0.23
CA PRO A 105 17.69 3.57 1.41
C PRO A 105 16.95 4.32 2.52
N ASP A 106 17.40 4.15 3.77
CA ASP A 106 16.75 4.75 4.93
C ASP A 106 16.53 6.26 4.82
N ALA A 107 17.49 6.99 4.26
CA ALA A 107 17.37 8.43 4.08
C ALA A 107 16.16 8.80 3.21
N TYR A 108 15.89 8.03 2.16
CA TYR A 108 14.74 8.26 1.30
C TYR A 108 13.43 7.80 1.95
N ALA A 109 13.46 6.71 2.70
CA ALA A 109 12.30 6.26 3.46
C ALA A 109 11.85 7.33 4.46
N VAL A 110 12.79 7.97 5.14
CA VAL A 110 12.52 9.09 6.04
C VAL A 110 11.90 10.27 5.29
N LYS A 111 12.41 10.59 4.11
CA LYS A 111 11.85 11.69 3.29
C LYS A 111 10.40 11.41 2.90
N ILE A 112 10.09 10.18 2.51
CA ILE A 112 8.72 9.77 2.17
C ILE A 112 7.80 9.95 3.38
N LEU A 113 8.20 9.43 4.53
CA LEU A 113 7.39 9.50 5.75
C LEU A 113 7.19 10.93 6.25
N ARG A 114 8.18 11.80 6.09
CA ARG A 114 8.06 13.21 6.47
C ARG A 114 6.98 13.94 5.69
N GLN A 115 6.69 13.52 4.47
CA GLN A 115 5.64 14.15 3.67
C GLN A 115 4.23 13.88 4.22
N LEU A 116 4.08 12.93 5.14
CA LEU A 116 2.82 12.66 5.82
C LEU A 116 2.59 13.55 7.04
N VAL A 117 3.63 14.17 7.59
CA VAL A 117 3.52 14.93 8.85
C VAL A 117 2.37 15.93 8.86
N PRO A 118 2.15 16.73 7.80
CA PRO A 118 1.04 17.71 7.80
C PRO A 118 -0.36 17.09 7.91
N VAL A 119 -0.52 15.83 7.54
CA VAL A 119 -1.83 15.14 7.55
C VAL A 119 -1.97 14.13 8.67
N LEU A 120 -0.93 13.92 9.46
CA LEU A 120 -1.00 13.04 10.62
C LEU A 120 -1.74 13.74 11.77
N ARG A 121 -2.70 13.03 12.34
CA ARG A 121 -3.46 13.44 13.51
C ARG A 121 -3.70 12.22 14.39
N PRO A 122 -4.12 12.39 15.66
CA PRO A 122 -4.41 11.23 16.51
C PRO A 122 -5.36 10.25 15.86
N GLY A 123 -5.02 8.96 15.88
CA GLY A 123 -5.81 7.90 15.28
C GLY A 123 -5.44 7.53 13.84
N VAL A 124 -4.68 8.37 13.14
CA VAL A 124 -4.19 8.02 11.80
C VAL A 124 -3.12 6.93 11.91
N ARG A 125 -3.21 5.95 11.02
CA ARG A 125 -2.28 4.82 10.98
C ARG A 125 -1.45 4.83 9.70
N VAL A 126 -0.18 4.52 9.86
CA VAL A 126 0.71 4.23 8.73
C VAL A 126 0.92 2.72 8.72
N VAL A 127 0.48 2.06 7.67
CA VAL A 127 0.55 0.61 7.53
C VAL A 127 1.64 0.27 6.54
N VAL A 128 2.62 -0.50 6.96
CA VAL A 128 3.71 -0.96 6.11
C VAL A 128 3.59 -2.46 5.93
N ASN A 129 3.43 -2.89 4.69
CA ASN A 129 3.42 -4.30 4.31
C ASN A 129 4.62 -4.54 3.40
N ASP A 130 5.68 -5.08 3.98
CA ASP A 130 6.94 -5.26 3.27
C ASP A 130 7.66 -6.50 3.77
N HIS A 131 8.72 -6.90 3.07
CA HIS A 131 9.60 -7.97 3.54
C HIS A 131 10.53 -7.46 4.63
N LEU A 132 10.72 -8.26 5.66
CA LEU A 132 11.76 -8.05 6.65
C LEU A 132 13.02 -8.78 6.20
N LEU A 133 14.15 -8.09 6.22
CA LEU A 133 15.43 -8.73 6.02
C LEU A 133 15.76 -9.59 7.27
N PRO A 134 16.21 -10.83 7.09
CA PRO A 134 16.61 -11.65 8.23
C PRO A 134 17.83 -11.06 8.92
N GLU A 135 17.97 -11.41 10.20
CA GLU A 135 19.16 -11.03 10.96
C GLU A 135 20.42 -11.60 10.30
N PRO A 136 21.57 -10.88 10.37
CA PRO A 136 22.81 -11.38 9.81
C PRO A 136 23.18 -12.76 10.36
N ASN A 137 23.58 -13.67 9.46
CA ASN A 137 23.99 -15.06 9.77
C ASN A 137 22.86 -15.97 10.30
N THR A 138 21.61 -15.56 10.19
CA THR A 138 20.46 -16.38 10.61
C THR A 138 19.63 -16.87 9.43
N ALA A 139 19.72 -16.22 8.28
CA ALA A 139 18.95 -16.57 7.11
C ALA A 139 19.63 -17.64 6.27
N SER A 140 18.83 -18.52 5.65
CA SER A 140 19.33 -19.43 4.62
C SER A 140 19.57 -18.66 3.32
N LEU A 141 20.36 -19.25 2.42
CA LEU A 141 20.57 -18.68 1.09
C LEU A 141 19.26 -18.53 0.30
N THR A 142 18.33 -19.46 0.51
CA THR A 142 17.01 -19.40 -0.12
C THR A 142 16.23 -18.19 0.36
N THR A 143 16.22 -17.96 1.67
CA THR A 143 15.56 -16.78 2.25
C THR A 143 16.14 -15.49 1.70
N GLU A 144 17.46 -15.39 1.59
CA GLU A 144 18.12 -14.20 1.04
C GLU A 144 17.72 -13.95 -0.42
N ARG A 145 17.52 -15.01 -1.20
CA ARG A 145 17.05 -14.85 -2.59
C ARG A 145 15.61 -14.38 -2.67
N GLU A 146 14.76 -14.82 -1.77
CA GLU A 146 13.36 -14.45 -1.77
C GLU A 146 13.13 -12.98 -1.43
N VAL A 147 13.97 -12.39 -0.58
CA VAL A 147 13.81 -10.99 -0.15
C VAL A 147 14.61 -9.99 -0.98
N ARG A 148 15.39 -10.47 -1.94
CA ARG A 148 16.12 -9.64 -2.89
C ARG A 148 15.43 -9.68 -4.25
#